data_691427ad346982d18874afa5ae1646d5
#
_entry.id   691427ad346982d18874afa5ae1646d5
#
_cell.length_a   1.000
_cell.length_b   1.000
_cell.length_c   1.000
_cell.angle_alpha   90.00
_cell.angle_beta   90.00
_cell.angle_gamma   90.00
#
_symmetry.space_group_name_H-M   'P 1'
#
loop_
_entity.id
_entity.type
_entity.pdbx_description
1 polymer ?
#
loop_
_entity_poly.entity_id
_entity_poly.type
_entity_poly.pdbx_seq_one_letter_code
_entity_poly.pdbx_strand_id
1 'polypeptide(L)'
;EYHKNILLEAIGEYPLITISRKSVNLGTNIVDTEPQSHFNMYRQILRASKLVTTPFVATAESDTLYPKEHFNFYRPPVDAVSYDMSRWSLYTWNPVFSLKRRISNCTLIASREYLIDALEERYGENSKCPPERVGEVGRHIHEKALGITLRNAIEVWCDVPTIQVNHENGTNYREAHHPKRKRLGEIKATEI
;
A
#
# COMPACT_ATOMS: atom_id res chain seq x y z
N GLU A 1 1.58 17.42 -8.34
CA GLU A 1 2.10 18.31 -7.28
C GLU A 1 1.24 18.27 -6.01
N TYR A 2 -0.10 18.32 -6.11
CA TYR A 2 -1.02 18.30 -4.97
C TYR A 2 -0.80 17.08 -4.03
N HIS A 3 -0.82 15.85 -4.57
CA HIS A 3 -0.59 14.62 -3.78
C HIS A 3 0.80 14.60 -3.13
N LYS A 4 1.82 15.12 -3.83
CA LYS A 4 3.18 15.24 -3.29
C LYS A 4 3.22 16.13 -2.05
N ASN A 5 2.57 17.28 -2.11
CA ASN A 5 2.58 18.23 -0.99
C ASN A 5 1.86 17.65 0.25
N ILE A 6 0.70 17.01 0.04
CA ILE A 6 -0.03 16.32 1.11
C ILE A 6 0.81 15.20 1.72
N LEU A 7 1.49 14.39 0.90
CA LEU A 7 2.37 13.34 1.39
C LEU A 7 3.51 13.93 2.23
N LEU A 8 4.19 14.97 1.73
CA LEU A 8 5.30 15.62 2.45
C LEU A 8 4.84 16.21 3.78
N GLU A 9 3.65 16.79 3.84
CA GLU A 9 3.06 17.29 5.08
C GLU A 9 2.75 16.16 6.07
N ALA A 10 2.24 15.02 5.56
CA ALA A 10 1.89 13.86 6.39
C ALA A 10 3.12 13.13 6.96
N ILE A 11 4.18 12.96 6.18
CA ILE A 11 5.41 12.29 6.64
C ILE A 11 6.29 13.19 7.51
N GLY A 12 6.18 14.52 7.40
CA GLY A 12 7.03 15.45 8.15
C GLY A 12 8.52 15.21 7.88
N GLU A 13 9.29 14.95 8.93
CA GLU A 13 10.75 14.74 8.86
C GLU A 13 11.17 13.27 8.65
N TYR A 14 10.23 12.35 8.48
CA TYR A 14 10.59 10.95 8.22
C TYR A 14 11.33 10.80 6.89
N PRO A 15 12.37 9.95 6.84
CA PRO A 15 13.09 9.71 5.59
C PRO A 15 12.17 9.06 4.56
N LEU A 16 12.24 9.53 3.32
CA LEU A 16 11.42 9.05 2.21
C LEU A 16 12.31 8.45 1.13
N ILE A 17 12.03 7.20 0.76
CA ILE A 17 12.54 6.56 -0.46
C ILE A 17 11.40 6.44 -1.45
N THR A 18 11.61 6.91 -2.66
CA THR A 18 10.66 6.76 -3.76
C THR A 18 11.20 5.84 -4.83
N ILE A 19 10.35 4.97 -5.36
CA ILE A 19 10.66 4.15 -6.53
C ILE A 19 9.67 4.52 -7.64
N SER A 20 10.19 4.97 -8.76
CA SER A 20 9.38 5.54 -9.84
C SER A 20 9.91 5.17 -11.22
N ARG A 21 9.06 5.25 -12.24
CA ARG A 21 9.40 4.94 -13.64
C ARG A 21 10.29 6.02 -14.30
N LYS A 22 10.24 7.22 -13.77
CA LYS A 22 11.02 8.38 -14.22
C LYS A 22 11.61 9.07 -13.01
N SER A 23 12.76 9.72 -13.19
CA SER A 23 13.35 10.50 -12.10
C SER A 23 12.37 11.56 -11.59
N VAL A 24 12.22 11.62 -10.26
CA VAL A 24 11.38 12.58 -9.55
C VAL A 24 12.17 13.20 -8.40
N ASN A 25 11.94 14.48 -8.16
CA ASN A 25 12.51 15.18 -7.00
C ASN A 25 11.60 14.98 -5.78
N LEU A 26 11.70 13.80 -5.14
CA LEU A 26 10.90 13.42 -3.99
C LEU A 26 11.64 12.39 -3.14
N GLY A 27 12.23 12.80 -2.03
CA GLY A 27 13.06 11.95 -1.18
C GLY A 27 14.29 11.38 -1.91
N THR A 28 14.79 10.24 -1.45
CA THR A 28 15.79 9.46 -2.18
C THR A 28 15.11 8.69 -3.29
N ASN A 29 15.30 9.11 -4.55
CA ASN A 29 14.59 8.53 -5.68
C ASN A 29 15.40 7.44 -6.39
N ILE A 30 14.75 6.32 -6.67
CA ILE A 30 15.26 5.20 -7.44
C ILE A 30 14.40 5.03 -8.69
N VAL A 31 15.02 5.06 -9.86
CA VAL A 31 14.33 4.77 -11.11
C VAL A 31 14.28 3.26 -11.31
N ASP A 32 13.06 2.75 -11.53
CA ASP A 32 12.78 1.34 -11.79
C ASP A 32 12.28 1.17 -13.22
N THR A 33 13.01 0.39 -14.02
CA THR A 33 12.71 0.12 -15.43
C THR A 33 11.91 -1.16 -15.66
N GLU A 34 11.72 -1.96 -14.60
CA GLU A 34 10.96 -3.21 -14.68
C GLU A 34 9.49 -2.98 -15.11
N PRO A 35 8.87 -3.90 -15.84
CA PRO A 35 7.47 -3.78 -16.24
C PRO A 35 6.53 -3.57 -15.05
N GLN A 36 5.53 -2.71 -15.24
CA GLN A 36 4.51 -2.47 -14.21
C GLN A 36 3.67 -3.73 -13.98
N SER A 37 3.66 -4.21 -12.74
CA SER A 37 2.84 -5.34 -12.30
C SER A 37 2.66 -5.30 -10.79
N HIS A 38 1.64 -6.00 -10.28
CA HIS A 38 1.49 -6.17 -8.83
C HIS A 38 2.71 -6.87 -8.21
N PHE A 39 3.30 -7.83 -8.91
CA PHE A 39 4.50 -8.52 -8.45
C PHE A 39 5.68 -7.54 -8.32
N ASN A 40 5.93 -6.72 -9.34
CA ASN A 40 7.01 -5.74 -9.28
C ASN A 40 6.80 -4.69 -8.18
N MET A 41 5.55 -4.28 -7.91
CA MET A 41 5.24 -3.39 -6.79
C MET A 41 5.76 -3.95 -5.44
N TYR A 42 5.57 -5.24 -5.17
CA TYR A 42 6.10 -5.86 -3.94
C TYR A 42 7.63 -5.94 -3.94
N ARG A 43 8.26 -6.18 -5.08
CA ARG A 43 9.72 -6.12 -5.21
C ARG A 43 10.26 -4.71 -4.98
N GLN A 44 9.54 -3.68 -5.41
CA GLN A 44 9.87 -2.29 -5.10
C GLN A 44 9.80 -2.01 -3.59
N ILE A 45 8.76 -2.48 -2.90
CA ILE A 45 8.63 -2.36 -1.44
C ILE A 45 9.81 -3.08 -0.76
N LEU A 46 10.12 -4.31 -1.16
CA LEU A 46 11.26 -5.07 -0.64
C LEU A 46 12.59 -4.32 -0.83
N ARG A 47 12.84 -3.82 -2.05
CA ARG A 47 14.04 -3.05 -2.38
C ARG A 47 14.17 -1.79 -1.54
N ALA A 48 13.08 -1.03 -1.39
CA ALA A 48 13.07 0.16 -0.54
C ALA A 48 13.30 -0.19 0.92
N SER A 49 12.65 -1.24 1.45
CA SER A 49 12.79 -1.69 2.83
C SER A 49 14.23 -2.11 3.19
N LYS A 50 14.98 -2.65 2.23
CA LYS A 50 16.40 -3.00 2.42
C LYS A 50 17.32 -1.78 2.52
N LEU A 51 16.92 -0.65 1.94
CA LEU A 51 17.73 0.57 1.88
C LEU A 51 17.51 1.51 3.06
N VAL A 52 16.35 1.44 3.72
CA VAL A 52 16.08 2.25 4.92
C VAL A 52 16.81 1.70 6.14
N THR A 53 17.10 2.58 7.10
CA THR A 53 17.75 2.22 8.37
C THR A 53 16.83 2.37 9.58
N THR A 54 15.60 2.84 9.36
CA THR A 54 14.59 2.99 10.42
C THR A 54 14.07 1.64 10.89
N PRO A 55 13.71 1.49 12.19
CA PRO A 55 13.21 0.21 12.71
C PRO A 55 11.83 -0.17 12.14
N PHE A 56 11.05 0.81 11.67
CA PHE A 56 9.76 0.61 11.03
C PHE A 56 9.75 1.21 9.63
N VAL A 57 8.92 0.62 8.76
CA VAL A 57 8.66 1.05 7.39
C VAL A 57 7.16 1.25 7.23
N ALA A 58 6.78 2.36 6.61
CA ALA A 58 5.43 2.60 6.11
C ALA A 58 5.46 2.70 4.59
N THR A 59 4.43 2.21 3.94
CA THR A 59 4.29 2.35 2.49
C THR A 59 3.37 3.50 2.13
N ALA A 60 3.64 4.15 1.00
CA ALA A 60 2.80 5.19 0.44
C ALA A 60 2.66 5.01 -1.08
N GLU A 61 1.46 5.19 -1.59
CA GLU A 61 1.16 5.13 -3.03
C GLU A 61 0.86 6.54 -3.57
N SER A 62 1.27 6.81 -4.81
CA SER A 62 1.16 8.14 -5.43
C SER A 62 -0.27 8.61 -5.71
N ASP A 63 -1.23 7.69 -5.70
CA ASP A 63 -2.66 7.92 -5.89
C ASP A 63 -3.44 8.01 -4.56
N THR A 64 -2.73 8.14 -3.45
CA THR A 64 -3.34 8.11 -2.11
C THR A 64 -3.05 9.41 -1.36
N LEU A 65 -4.07 9.99 -0.74
CA LEU A 65 -3.99 11.16 0.14
C LEU A 65 -3.94 10.66 1.60
N TYR A 66 -2.89 11.04 2.30
CA TYR A 66 -2.64 10.62 3.68
C TYR A 66 -2.93 11.76 4.66
N PRO A 67 -3.71 11.52 5.72
CA PRO A 67 -3.81 12.48 6.82
C PRO A 67 -2.47 12.55 7.59
N LYS A 68 -2.23 13.64 8.30
CA LYS A 68 -1.00 13.87 9.08
C LYS A 68 -0.74 12.77 10.11
N GLU A 69 -1.81 12.21 10.65
CA GLU A 69 -1.76 11.18 11.69
C GLU A 69 -1.34 9.83 11.14
N HIS A 70 -1.56 9.55 9.85
CA HIS A 70 -1.43 8.21 9.25
C HIS A 70 -0.09 7.52 9.59
N PHE A 71 1.01 8.24 9.52
CA PHE A 71 2.33 7.67 9.77
C PHE A 71 2.75 7.65 11.24
N ASN A 72 1.91 8.14 12.16
CA ASN A 72 2.22 8.30 13.58
C ASN A 72 1.26 7.59 14.52
N PHE A 73 0.02 7.30 14.10
CA PHE A 73 -1.04 6.87 15.00
C PHE A 73 -0.84 5.46 15.57
N TYR A 74 -0.08 4.60 14.88
CA TYR A 74 0.11 3.21 15.30
C TYR A 74 1.49 2.66 14.90
N ARG A 75 2.04 1.80 15.75
CA ARG A 75 3.21 0.97 15.46
C ARG A 75 2.88 -0.46 15.84
N PRO A 76 2.90 -1.42 14.88
CA PRO A 76 2.62 -2.81 15.20
C PRO A 76 3.73 -3.43 16.06
N PRO A 77 3.48 -4.58 16.72
CA PRO A 77 4.52 -5.44 17.24
C PRO A 77 5.55 -5.81 16.16
N VAL A 78 6.76 -6.15 16.58
CA VAL A 78 7.87 -6.43 15.64
C VAL A 78 7.64 -7.67 14.78
N ASP A 79 6.74 -8.54 15.16
CA ASP A 79 6.34 -9.78 14.51
C ASP A 79 4.99 -9.69 13.78
N ALA A 80 4.55 -8.49 13.45
CA ALA A 80 3.32 -8.24 12.73
C ALA A 80 3.44 -7.09 11.72
N VAL A 81 2.56 -7.10 10.72
CA VAL A 81 2.26 -5.93 9.90
C VAL A 81 0.94 -5.32 10.34
N SER A 82 0.77 -4.01 10.20
CA SER A 82 -0.53 -3.35 10.39
C SER A 82 -1.03 -2.72 9.09
N TYR A 83 -2.34 -2.68 8.96
CA TYR A 83 -3.05 -2.03 7.86
C TYR A 83 -4.11 -1.10 8.42
N ASP A 84 -4.08 0.17 8.03
CA ASP A 84 -5.16 1.09 8.33
C ASP A 84 -6.37 0.79 7.44
N MET A 85 -7.48 0.43 8.08
CA MET A 85 -8.74 0.04 7.44
C MET A 85 -9.68 1.22 7.23
N SER A 86 -9.33 2.43 7.72
CA SER A 86 -10.09 3.67 7.51
C SER A 86 -9.84 4.25 6.10
N ARG A 87 -9.76 3.38 5.10
CA ARG A 87 -9.46 3.74 3.72
C ARG A 87 -10.69 3.85 2.86
N TRP A 88 -10.87 5.01 2.27
CA TRP A 88 -11.90 5.28 1.28
C TRP A 88 -11.31 5.34 -0.13
N SER A 89 -12.09 4.94 -1.11
CA SER A 89 -11.76 5.10 -2.52
C SER A 89 -12.64 6.16 -3.16
N LEU A 90 -12.01 7.10 -3.84
CA LEU A 90 -12.63 8.05 -4.75
C LEU A 90 -12.36 7.56 -6.18
N TYR A 91 -13.33 7.68 -7.08
CA TYR A 91 -13.21 7.25 -8.47
C TYR A 91 -13.26 8.45 -9.41
N THR A 92 -12.28 8.60 -10.30
CA THR A 92 -12.24 9.73 -11.25
C THR A 92 -13.37 9.71 -12.29
N TRP A 93 -14.00 8.56 -12.50
CA TRP A 93 -15.11 8.36 -13.45
C TRP A 93 -16.48 8.30 -12.80
N ASN A 94 -16.57 8.33 -11.50
CA ASN A 94 -17.81 8.27 -10.75
C ASN A 94 -17.65 9.04 -9.43
N PRO A 95 -18.38 10.15 -9.22
CA PRO A 95 -18.20 11.01 -8.05
C PRO A 95 -18.80 10.39 -6.79
N VAL A 96 -18.27 9.25 -6.38
CA VAL A 96 -18.65 8.56 -5.15
C VAL A 96 -17.40 8.20 -4.32
N PHE A 97 -17.56 8.18 -3.01
CA PHE A 97 -16.62 7.56 -2.09
C PHE A 97 -17.09 6.16 -1.72
N SER A 98 -16.18 5.24 -1.59
CA SER A 98 -16.49 3.85 -1.21
C SER A 98 -15.51 3.36 -0.14
N LEU A 99 -16.03 3.00 1.03
CA LEU A 99 -15.22 2.41 2.08
C LEU A 99 -14.66 1.05 1.64
N LYS A 100 -13.35 0.86 1.76
CA LYS A 100 -12.64 -0.37 1.39
C LYS A 100 -12.24 -1.18 2.61
N ARG A 101 -13.11 -2.07 3.07
CA ARG A 101 -12.82 -3.01 4.16
C ARG A 101 -11.93 -4.16 3.68
N ARG A 102 -10.71 -3.84 3.29
CA ARG A 102 -9.68 -4.84 2.98
C ARG A 102 -8.30 -4.26 3.23
N ILE A 103 -7.38 -5.11 3.64
CA ILE A 103 -5.96 -4.75 3.75
C ILE A 103 -5.42 -4.29 2.39
N SER A 104 -4.49 -3.35 2.41
CA SER A 104 -3.88 -2.80 1.21
C SER A 104 -2.48 -2.26 1.50
N ASN A 105 -1.58 -2.45 0.57
CA ASN A 105 -0.21 -1.94 0.72
C ASN A 105 -0.13 -0.43 0.89
N CYS A 106 -1.07 0.35 0.34
CA CYS A 106 -1.06 1.80 0.53
C CYS A 106 -1.18 2.23 2.00
N THR A 107 -1.55 1.35 2.91
CA THR A 107 -1.73 1.65 4.34
C THR A 107 -0.92 0.74 5.27
N LEU A 108 0.10 0.07 4.74
CA LEU A 108 0.93 -0.86 5.50
C LEU A 108 1.94 -0.11 6.37
N ILE A 109 2.04 -0.52 7.65
CA ILE A 109 3.16 -0.19 8.55
C ILE A 109 3.65 -1.49 9.18
N ALA A 110 4.97 -1.70 9.21
CA ALA A 110 5.57 -2.91 9.75
C ALA A 110 6.97 -2.64 10.34
N SER A 111 7.43 -3.54 11.22
CA SER A 111 8.85 -3.66 11.52
C SER A 111 9.60 -3.94 10.21
N ARG A 112 10.72 -3.23 10.00
CA ARG A 112 11.53 -3.33 8.80
C ARG A 112 11.99 -4.77 8.54
N GLU A 113 12.54 -5.42 9.56
CA GLU A 113 13.09 -6.77 9.43
C GLU A 113 12.00 -7.81 9.13
N TYR A 114 10.87 -7.71 9.80
CA TYR A 114 9.73 -8.61 9.56
C TYR A 114 9.17 -8.45 8.14
N LEU A 115 9.08 -7.20 7.66
CA LEU A 115 8.61 -6.93 6.30
C LEU A 115 9.58 -7.47 5.24
N ILE A 116 10.88 -7.27 5.43
CA ILE A 116 11.91 -7.79 4.53
C ILE A 116 11.81 -9.31 4.46
N ASP A 117 11.77 -9.99 5.60
CA ASP A 117 11.68 -11.46 5.66
C ASP A 117 10.44 -11.99 4.94
N ALA A 118 9.27 -11.40 5.20
CA ALA A 118 8.02 -11.77 4.56
C ALA A 118 8.03 -11.56 3.03
N LEU A 119 8.61 -10.45 2.58
CA LEU A 119 8.68 -10.12 1.16
C LEU A 119 9.76 -10.92 0.43
N GLU A 120 10.90 -11.23 1.06
CA GLU A 120 11.93 -12.11 0.49
C GLU A 120 11.39 -13.51 0.26
N GLU A 121 10.73 -14.09 1.25
CA GLU A 121 10.14 -15.42 1.14
C GLU A 121 9.18 -15.51 -0.05
N ARG A 122 8.40 -14.46 -0.29
CA ARG A 122 7.34 -14.48 -1.31
C ARG A 122 7.72 -13.87 -2.66
N TYR A 123 8.54 -12.82 -2.68
CA TYR A 123 8.85 -12.01 -3.86
C TYR A 123 10.35 -11.83 -4.14
N GLY A 124 11.22 -12.47 -3.38
CA GLY A 124 12.66 -12.47 -3.59
C GLY A 124 13.07 -13.03 -4.95
N GLU A 125 14.36 -13.06 -5.24
CA GLU A 125 14.89 -13.44 -6.55
C GLU A 125 14.47 -14.84 -6.99
N ASN A 126 14.35 -15.78 -6.06
CA ASN A 126 13.96 -17.17 -6.32
C ASN A 126 12.46 -17.43 -6.18
N SER A 127 11.65 -16.37 -6.15
CA SER A 127 10.21 -16.48 -5.95
C SER A 127 9.53 -17.28 -7.07
N LYS A 128 8.67 -18.22 -6.66
CA LYS A 128 7.77 -18.97 -7.53
C LYS A 128 6.32 -18.52 -7.37
N CYS A 129 6.08 -17.34 -6.81
CA CYS A 129 4.75 -16.81 -6.59
C CYS A 129 4.04 -16.54 -7.93
N PRO A 130 2.98 -17.27 -8.27
CA PRO A 130 2.25 -17.05 -9.50
C PRO A 130 1.38 -15.78 -9.43
N PRO A 131 1.01 -15.17 -10.56
CA PRO A 131 0.29 -13.90 -10.59
C PRO A 131 -1.00 -13.89 -9.77
N GLU A 132 -1.76 -14.97 -9.77
CA GLU A 132 -3.03 -15.10 -9.04
C GLU A 132 -2.86 -15.21 -7.51
N ARG A 133 -1.64 -15.39 -7.03
CA ARG A 133 -1.29 -15.46 -5.61
C ARG A 133 -0.54 -14.23 -5.11
N VAL A 134 -0.31 -13.26 -5.97
CA VAL A 134 0.24 -11.95 -5.57
C VAL A 134 -0.77 -11.26 -4.65
N GLY A 135 -0.29 -10.69 -3.55
CA GLY A 135 -1.14 -10.00 -2.57
C GLY A 135 -0.39 -9.60 -1.31
N GLU A 136 -1.09 -8.98 -0.42
CA GLU A 136 -0.58 -8.39 0.81
C GLU A 136 0.04 -9.43 1.76
N VAL A 137 1.00 -9.02 2.57
CA VAL A 137 1.56 -9.80 3.69
C VAL A 137 0.45 -10.04 4.71
N GLY A 138 0.36 -11.26 5.24
CA GLY A 138 -0.73 -11.64 6.16
C GLY A 138 -2.04 -12.02 5.46
N ARG A 139 -2.06 -12.10 4.14
CA ARG A 139 -3.20 -12.65 3.41
C ARG A 139 -3.14 -14.17 3.40
N HIS A 140 -3.56 -14.77 4.50
CA HIS A 140 -3.39 -16.18 4.81
C HIS A 140 -3.88 -17.15 3.74
N ILE A 141 -4.94 -16.81 2.98
CA ILE A 141 -5.42 -17.67 1.89
C ILE A 141 -4.36 -17.84 0.79
N HIS A 142 -3.59 -16.81 0.51
CA HIS A 142 -2.50 -16.86 -0.46
C HIS A 142 -1.26 -17.54 0.13
N GLU A 143 -0.90 -17.19 1.36
CA GLU A 143 0.26 -17.77 2.07
C GLU A 143 0.12 -19.28 2.24
N LYS A 144 -1.06 -19.75 2.67
CA LYS A 144 -1.39 -21.19 2.74
C LYS A 144 -1.26 -21.89 1.39
N ALA A 145 -1.79 -21.27 0.33
CA ALA A 145 -1.76 -21.85 -1.00
C ALA A 145 -0.34 -21.91 -1.61
N LEU A 146 0.55 -21.03 -1.15
CA LEU A 146 1.97 -21.02 -1.53
C LEU A 146 2.83 -21.93 -0.65
N GLY A 147 2.32 -22.40 0.50
CA GLY A 147 3.10 -23.17 1.47
C GLY A 147 4.19 -22.35 2.16
N ILE A 148 4.00 -21.04 2.28
CA ILE A 148 4.93 -20.13 2.94
C ILE A 148 4.46 -19.79 4.37
N THR A 149 5.31 -19.11 5.12
CA THR A 149 5.04 -18.69 6.49
C THR A 149 3.78 -17.82 6.57
N LEU A 150 2.87 -18.16 7.49
CA LEU A 150 1.69 -17.33 7.77
C LEU A 150 2.11 -16.11 8.58
N ARG A 151 1.87 -14.92 8.05
CA ARG A 151 2.28 -13.66 8.65
C ARG A 151 1.14 -13.02 9.43
N ASN A 152 1.45 -12.49 10.60
CA ASN A 152 0.49 -11.76 11.43
C ASN A 152 0.15 -10.42 10.78
N ALA A 153 -1.14 -10.15 10.57
CA ALA A 153 -1.66 -8.88 10.09
C ALA A 153 -2.68 -8.32 11.08
N ILE A 154 -2.50 -7.06 11.46
CA ILE A 154 -3.35 -6.34 12.41
C ILE A 154 -4.12 -5.27 11.63
N GLU A 155 -5.44 -5.30 11.74
CA GLU A 155 -6.31 -4.26 11.21
C GLU A 155 -6.45 -3.14 12.24
N VAL A 156 -6.13 -1.92 11.86
CA VAL A 156 -6.26 -0.73 12.69
C VAL A 156 -7.13 0.31 12.00
N TRP A 157 -7.65 1.26 12.75
CA TRP A 157 -8.55 2.30 12.24
C TRP A 157 -8.06 3.66 12.71
N CYS A 158 -7.67 4.51 11.79
CA CYS A 158 -7.36 5.91 12.05
C CYS A 158 -8.64 6.74 12.07
N ASP A 159 -8.73 7.74 12.95
CA ASP A 159 -9.91 8.62 13.04
C ASP A 159 -10.09 9.47 11.76
N VAL A 160 -8.97 9.87 11.14
CA VAL A 160 -9.00 10.59 9.87
C VAL A 160 -8.67 9.60 8.73
N PRO A 161 -9.58 9.45 7.74
CA PRO A 161 -9.42 8.44 6.73
C PRO A 161 -8.34 8.77 5.69
N THR A 162 -7.72 7.72 5.17
CA THR A 162 -6.90 7.75 3.97
C THR A 162 -7.79 7.71 2.72
N ILE A 163 -7.51 8.53 1.72
CA ILE A 163 -8.30 8.59 0.47
C ILE A 163 -7.47 8.08 -0.70
N GLN A 164 -7.84 6.93 -1.23
CA GLN A 164 -7.24 6.40 -2.46
C GLN A 164 -8.01 6.87 -3.69
N VAL A 165 -7.34 7.60 -4.59
CA VAL A 165 -7.91 8.09 -5.84
C VAL A 165 -7.72 7.03 -6.93
N ASN A 166 -8.78 6.35 -7.32
CA ASN A 166 -8.75 5.37 -8.40
C ASN A 166 -8.92 6.09 -9.74
N HIS A 167 -7.98 5.89 -10.64
CA HIS A 167 -7.92 6.53 -11.96
C HIS A 167 -7.69 5.49 -13.08
N GLU A 168 -7.92 5.88 -14.32
CA GLU A 168 -7.88 4.97 -15.48
C GLU A 168 -6.53 4.30 -15.72
N ASN A 169 -5.44 4.97 -15.34
CA ASN A 169 -4.09 4.42 -15.48
C ASN A 169 -3.64 3.57 -14.29
N GLY A 170 -4.51 3.40 -13.27
CA GLY A 170 -4.22 2.57 -12.10
C GLY A 170 -4.31 1.08 -12.41
N THR A 171 -3.49 0.27 -11.76
CA THR A 171 -3.48 -1.19 -11.92
C THR A 171 -4.82 -1.85 -11.55
N ASN A 172 -5.61 -1.20 -10.71
CA ASN A 172 -6.91 -1.68 -10.23
C ASN A 172 -8.12 -1.21 -11.06
N TYR A 173 -7.92 -0.46 -12.17
CA TYR A 173 -9.01 0.11 -12.94
C TYR A 173 -10.05 -0.94 -13.39
N ARG A 174 -9.60 -2.05 -13.97
CA ARG A 174 -10.48 -3.14 -14.42
C ARG A 174 -11.23 -3.80 -13.26
N GLU A 175 -10.61 -3.91 -12.10
CA GLU A 175 -11.22 -4.49 -10.90
C GLU A 175 -12.28 -3.57 -10.29
N ALA A 176 -12.09 -2.27 -10.35
CA ALA A 176 -13.03 -1.28 -9.82
C ALA A 176 -14.37 -1.29 -10.59
N HIS A 177 -14.33 -1.62 -11.90
CA HIS A 177 -15.51 -1.72 -12.75
C HIS A 177 -16.22 -3.09 -12.68
N HIS A 178 -15.70 -4.06 -11.91
CA HIS A 178 -16.31 -5.38 -11.87
C HIS A 178 -17.63 -5.36 -11.10
N PRO A 179 -18.78 -5.71 -11.73
CA PRO A 179 -20.12 -5.54 -11.16
C PRO A 179 -20.38 -6.39 -9.90
N LYS A 180 -19.56 -7.43 -9.65
CA LYS A 180 -19.70 -8.30 -8.47
C LYS A 180 -19.05 -7.76 -7.19
N ARG A 181 -18.28 -6.66 -7.24
CA ARG A 181 -17.73 -6.06 -6.02
C ARG A 181 -18.79 -5.24 -5.31
N LYS A 182 -19.30 -5.78 -4.21
CA LYS A 182 -20.14 -5.03 -3.29
C LYS A 182 -19.29 -3.94 -2.66
N ARG A 183 -19.60 -2.70 -2.97
CA ARG A 183 -19.06 -1.53 -2.28
C ARG A 183 -19.79 -1.41 -0.95
N LEU A 184 -19.06 -1.20 0.13
CA LEU A 184 -19.62 -1.01 1.45
C LEU A 184 -19.62 0.49 1.75
N GLY A 185 -20.82 1.08 1.86
CA GLY A 185 -20.98 2.50 2.11
C GLY A 185 -20.52 3.36 0.92
N GLU A 186 -21.44 3.91 0.19
CA GLU A 186 -21.16 4.87 -0.87
C GLU A 186 -21.81 6.22 -0.51
N ILE A 187 -21.01 7.28 -0.58
CA ILE A 187 -21.47 8.65 -0.43
C ILE A 187 -21.16 9.36 -1.75
N LYS A 188 -22.16 9.99 -2.37
CA LYS A 188 -21.93 10.80 -3.56
C LYS A 188 -21.13 12.05 -3.19
N ALA A 189 -20.08 12.35 -3.95
CA ALA A 189 -19.22 13.51 -3.69
C ALA A 189 -19.97 14.83 -3.75
N THR A 190 -21.07 14.90 -4.50
CA THR A 190 -21.97 16.07 -4.59
C THR A 190 -22.87 16.28 -3.36
N GLU A 191 -22.86 15.35 -2.42
CA GLU A 191 -23.66 15.42 -1.18
C GLU A 191 -22.80 15.86 0.02
N ILE A 192 -21.50 16.12 -0.21
CA ILE A 192 -20.53 16.65 0.76
C ILE A 192 -20.33 18.13 0.53
#